data_e01fc06026836834c4cac6946c15e286
#
_entry.id   e01fc06026836834c4cac6946c15e286
#
_cell.length_a   1.000
_cell.length_b   1.000
_cell.length_c   1.000
_cell.angle_alpha   90.00
_cell.angle_beta   90.00
_cell.angle_gamma   90.00
#
_symmetry.space_group_name_H-M   'P 1'
#
loop_
_entity.id
_entity.type
_entity.pdbx_description
1 polymer ?
#
loop_
_entity_poly.entity_id
_entity_poly.type
_entity_poly.pdbx_seq_one_letter_code
_entity_poly.pdbx_strand_id
1 'polypeptide(L)'
;TIGEMGQKQPFEQRQSAAMLLEISEAIQYAHRRGILHRDLKPSNIMVDKNGKTHVTDFGLAKRFTLDHDITQTGAILGTPAYMAPEQASGGRGFMGVHTDIYALGAILYFMVTGRPPFSAATPVDTVLLVLDQEVTPPRVLNARIDRDLEMIILKCLQKPIDLRYRSAQQLADDLRAYLNNEPVSANKGRFSRIIAGWFSETQHAVVLQKWGMLWMWHSVVLLVACVVTNVMFLNGFDNRLYYSMTWTLGLGTWAVVFWRIRHLRGSVLFVERQIAHAWAASMIAIALLFPIESLLGLKTLQVAPVLGLISGMVFLFKAGILTGKFYLQATALFITSLIMAAFPKYALTLFGCVSALCFFIPGWHYHRHKN
;
A
#
# COMPACT_ATOMS: atom_id res chain seq x y z
N THR A 1 2.61 -31.99 -16.80
CA THR A 1 2.54 -30.53 -16.56
C THR A 1 3.75 -30.05 -15.75
N ILE A 2 4.04 -28.75 -15.82
CA ILE A 2 5.07 -28.12 -14.94
C ILE A 2 4.69 -28.35 -13.47
N GLY A 3 3.42 -28.35 -13.13
CA GLY A 3 2.95 -28.62 -11.78
C GLY A 3 3.37 -29.98 -11.23
N GLU A 4 3.17 -31.04 -12.00
CA GLU A 4 3.54 -32.42 -11.60
C GLU A 4 5.06 -32.62 -11.52
N MET A 5 5.79 -31.98 -12.45
CA MET A 5 7.25 -32.08 -12.48
C MET A 5 7.88 -31.32 -11.30
N GLY A 6 7.44 -30.09 -11.02
CA GLY A 6 7.97 -29.24 -9.96
C GLY A 6 7.63 -29.71 -8.54
N GLN A 7 6.55 -30.49 -8.36
CA GLN A 7 6.25 -31.15 -7.08
C GLN A 7 7.25 -32.25 -6.72
N LYS A 8 7.90 -32.87 -7.70
CA LYS A 8 8.91 -33.92 -7.46
C LYS A 8 10.25 -33.31 -7.03
N GLN A 9 10.68 -32.27 -7.72
CA GLN A 9 11.87 -31.49 -7.39
C GLN A 9 11.83 -30.12 -8.09
N PRO A 10 12.44 -29.06 -7.50
CA PRO A 10 12.63 -27.79 -8.17
C PRO A 10 13.41 -27.96 -9.47
N PHE A 11 13.08 -27.16 -10.48
CA PHE A 11 13.81 -27.13 -11.73
C PHE A 11 15.16 -26.43 -11.60
N GLU A 12 16.08 -26.77 -12.47
CA GLU A 12 17.33 -26.01 -12.62
C GLU A 12 17.00 -24.59 -13.11
N GLN A 13 17.75 -23.58 -12.62
CA GLN A 13 17.40 -22.16 -12.77
C GLN A 13 17.38 -21.70 -14.22
N ARG A 14 18.40 -22.11 -15.00
CA ARG A 14 18.47 -21.75 -16.42
C ARG A 14 17.39 -22.45 -17.23
N GLN A 15 17.05 -23.69 -16.89
CA GLN A 15 15.93 -24.40 -17.47
C GLN A 15 14.60 -23.69 -17.15
N SER A 16 14.39 -23.28 -15.89
CA SER A 16 13.21 -22.51 -15.49
C SER A 16 13.07 -21.21 -16.27
N ALA A 17 14.18 -20.48 -16.44
CA ALA A 17 14.20 -19.24 -17.20
C ALA A 17 13.91 -19.47 -18.70
N ALA A 18 14.47 -20.52 -19.30
CA ALA A 18 14.23 -20.86 -20.71
C ALA A 18 12.76 -21.24 -20.94
N MET A 19 12.20 -22.09 -20.10
CA MET A 19 10.78 -22.47 -20.18
C MET A 19 9.86 -21.27 -19.99
N LEU A 20 10.15 -20.39 -19.01
CA LEU A 20 9.33 -19.20 -18.80
C LEU A 20 9.47 -18.17 -19.91
N LEU A 21 10.62 -18.09 -20.57
CA LEU A 21 10.81 -17.28 -21.77
C LEU A 21 9.83 -17.69 -22.87
N GLU A 22 9.76 -18.98 -23.21
CA GLU A 22 8.80 -19.51 -24.20
C GLU A 22 7.35 -19.20 -23.81
N ILE A 23 7.00 -19.43 -22.54
CA ILE A 23 5.65 -19.13 -22.02
C ILE A 23 5.35 -17.63 -22.13
N SER A 24 6.30 -16.75 -21.78
CA SER A 24 6.14 -15.30 -21.84
C SER A 24 5.93 -14.80 -23.28
N GLU A 25 6.62 -15.39 -24.26
CA GLU A 25 6.43 -15.09 -25.67
C GLU A 25 5.04 -15.53 -26.17
N ALA A 26 4.57 -16.71 -25.76
CA ALA A 26 3.22 -17.19 -26.08
C ALA A 26 2.13 -16.29 -25.47
N ILE A 27 2.30 -15.85 -24.22
CA ILE A 27 1.38 -14.93 -23.56
C ILE A 27 1.43 -13.54 -24.23
N GLN A 28 2.60 -13.05 -24.61
CA GLN A 28 2.72 -11.79 -25.35
C GLN A 28 2.00 -11.85 -26.70
N TYR A 29 2.08 -12.97 -27.38
CA TYR A 29 1.34 -13.17 -28.64
C TYR A 29 -0.18 -13.10 -28.44
N ALA A 30 -0.70 -13.69 -27.36
CA ALA A 30 -2.12 -13.60 -27.00
C ALA A 30 -2.51 -12.15 -26.62
N HIS A 31 -1.69 -11.48 -25.83
CA HIS A 31 -1.93 -10.09 -25.41
C HIS A 31 -2.03 -9.12 -26.59
N ARG A 32 -1.17 -9.29 -27.62
CA ARG A 32 -1.24 -8.49 -28.87
C ARG A 32 -2.57 -8.65 -29.61
N ARG A 33 -3.31 -9.73 -29.34
CA ARG A 33 -4.65 -10.01 -29.92
C ARG A 33 -5.79 -9.67 -28.97
N GLY A 34 -5.50 -8.99 -27.87
CA GLY A 34 -6.51 -8.61 -26.86
C GLY A 34 -6.98 -9.78 -26.00
N ILE A 35 -6.27 -10.91 -26.00
CA ILE A 35 -6.62 -12.11 -25.23
C ILE A 35 -5.77 -12.15 -23.96
N LEU A 36 -6.43 -12.14 -22.81
CA LEU A 36 -5.82 -12.35 -21.48
C LEU A 36 -6.09 -13.79 -21.04
N HIS A 37 -5.11 -14.41 -20.39
CA HIS A 37 -5.26 -15.79 -19.90
C HIS A 37 -6.04 -15.88 -18.60
N ARG A 38 -5.75 -15.02 -17.60
CA ARG A 38 -6.44 -14.84 -16.32
C ARG A 38 -6.40 -16.02 -15.33
N ASP A 39 -5.95 -17.21 -15.74
CA ASP A 39 -5.82 -18.41 -14.86
C ASP A 39 -4.49 -19.14 -15.13
N LEU A 40 -3.39 -18.37 -15.24
CA LEU A 40 -2.05 -18.96 -15.40
C LEU A 40 -1.62 -19.64 -14.10
N LYS A 41 -1.27 -20.93 -14.22
CA LYS A 41 -0.77 -21.76 -13.11
C LYS A 41 0.04 -22.93 -13.66
N PRO A 42 0.87 -23.59 -12.85
CA PRO A 42 1.73 -24.69 -13.32
C PRO A 42 0.99 -25.86 -13.98
N SER A 43 -0.26 -26.13 -13.59
CA SER A 43 -1.09 -27.18 -14.19
C SER A 43 -1.58 -26.86 -15.60
N ASN A 44 -1.63 -25.57 -15.99
CA ASN A 44 -2.06 -25.11 -17.31
C ASN A 44 -0.86 -24.95 -18.27
N ILE A 45 0.34 -25.39 -17.86
CA ILE A 45 1.53 -25.41 -18.71
C ILE A 45 1.94 -26.87 -18.94
N MET A 46 1.79 -27.31 -20.16
CA MET A 46 2.22 -28.66 -20.59
C MET A 46 3.64 -28.60 -21.13
N VAL A 47 4.39 -29.68 -20.93
CA VAL A 47 5.72 -29.87 -21.51
C VAL A 47 5.65 -31.11 -22.41
N ASP A 48 6.01 -30.95 -23.68
CA ASP A 48 6.02 -32.06 -24.63
C ASP A 48 7.29 -32.93 -24.47
N LYS A 49 7.37 -34.00 -25.27
CA LYS A 49 8.50 -34.95 -25.24
C LYS A 49 9.84 -34.31 -25.62
N ASN A 50 9.82 -33.18 -26.30
CA ASN A 50 11.00 -32.44 -26.75
C ASN A 50 11.40 -31.35 -25.73
N GLY A 51 10.66 -31.23 -24.60
CA GLY A 51 10.89 -30.22 -23.56
C GLY A 51 10.25 -28.86 -23.88
N LYS A 52 9.51 -28.72 -25.00
CA LYS A 52 8.84 -27.46 -25.37
C LYS A 52 7.58 -27.23 -24.53
N THR A 53 7.37 -25.97 -24.14
CA THR A 53 6.24 -25.58 -23.32
C THR A 53 5.02 -25.16 -24.14
N HIS A 54 3.84 -25.57 -23.69
CA HIS A 54 2.56 -25.25 -24.31
C HIS A 54 1.60 -24.72 -23.23
N VAL A 55 1.04 -23.53 -23.46
CA VAL A 55 0.04 -22.93 -22.58
C VAL A 55 -1.34 -23.41 -23.00
N THR A 56 -2.10 -23.96 -22.05
CA THR A 56 -3.46 -24.48 -22.26
C THR A 56 -4.47 -23.66 -21.45
N ASP A 57 -5.76 -23.88 -21.71
CA ASP A 57 -6.87 -23.31 -20.93
C ASP A 57 -6.92 -21.78 -20.91
N PHE A 58 -6.66 -21.15 -22.06
CA PHE A 58 -6.90 -19.72 -22.23
C PHE A 58 -8.35 -19.38 -21.88
N GLY A 59 -8.55 -18.70 -20.78
CA GLY A 59 -9.71 -17.93 -20.34
C GLY A 59 -11.13 -18.30 -20.75
N LEU A 60 -11.37 -19.48 -21.29
CA LEU A 60 -12.64 -19.91 -21.88
C LEU A 60 -13.78 -20.08 -20.86
N ALA A 61 -13.50 -20.07 -19.55
CA ALA A 61 -14.47 -20.45 -18.54
C ALA A 61 -14.79 -19.39 -17.47
N LYS A 62 -14.13 -18.23 -17.45
CA LYS A 62 -14.37 -17.28 -16.37
C LYS A 62 -14.75 -15.88 -16.87
N ARG A 63 -15.96 -15.75 -17.42
CA ARG A 63 -16.77 -14.59 -17.11
C ARG A 63 -17.07 -14.71 -15.61
N PHE A 64 -16.21 -14.14 -14.78
CA PHE A 64 -16.58 -13.90 -13.39
C PHE A 64 -17.71 -12.88 -13.39
N THR A 65 -18.94 -13.33 -13.46
CA THR A 65 -20.09 -12.64 -12.95
C THR A 65 -19.95 -12.71 -11.43
N LEU A 66 -19.36 -11.67 -10.83
CA LEU A 66 -19.17 -11.50 -9.39
C LEU A 66 -20.51 -11.47 -8.59
N ASP A 67 -21.64 -11.67 -9.25
CA ASP A 67 -22.94 -11.69 -8.60
C ASP A 67 -23.34 -13.05 -8.03
N HIS A 68 -22.60 -14.14 -8.30
CA HIS A 68 -23.00 -15.47 -7.82
C HIS A 68 -21.89 -16.42 -7.34
N ASP A 69 -20.59 -16.06 -7.33
CA ASP A 69 -19.51 -17.01 -7.00
C ASP A 69 -18.92 -16.91 -5.57
N ILE A 70 -19.49 -16.10 -4.69
CA ILE A 70 -19.60 -16.49 -3.29
C ILE A 70 -20.83 -17.42 -3.26
N THR A 71 -20.64 -18.65 -3.72
CA THR A 71 -21.65 -19.69 -3.53
C THR A 71 -21.97 -19.75 -2.04
N GLN A 72 -23.23 -20.00 -1.69
CA GLN A 72 -23.74 -20.23 -0.31
C GLN A 72 -22.90 -21.23 0.50
N THR A 73 -21.85 -21.81 -0.06
CA THR A 73 -20.92 -22.76 0.54
C THR A 73 -19.52 -22.21 0.85
N GLY A 74 -19.21 -20.92 0.57
CA GLY A 74 -17.89 -20.34 0.92
C GLY A 74 -16.68 -20.92 0.16
N ALA A 75 -16.90 -21.67 -0.93
CA ALA A 75 -15.83 -22.29 -1.70
C ALA A 75 -15.29 -21.29 -2.75
N ILE A 76 -14.05 -20.82 -2.54
CA ILE A 76 -13.30 -20.10 -3.57
C ILE A 76 -12.92 -21.11 -4.66
N LEU A 77 -13.50 -20.96 -5.85
CA LEU A 77 -13.23 -21.83 -6.99
C LEU A 77 -11.85 -21.48 -7.60
N GLY A 78 -10.83 -22.32 -7.40
CA GLY A 78 -9.49 -22.15 -7.99
C GLY A 78 -8.34 -22.28 -6.98
N THR A 79 -7.11 -22.19 -7.49
CA THR A 79 -5.88 -22.24 -6.68
C THR A 79 -5.38 -20.80 -6.45
N PRO A 80 -5.69 -20.15 -5.33
CA PRO A 80 -5.37 -18.73 -5.10
C PRO A 80 -3.86 -18.45 -5.01
N ALA A 81 -3.04 -19.48 -4.90
CA ALA A 81 -1.59 -19.39 -4.74
C ALA A 81 -0.84 -18.70 -5.90
N TYR A 82 -1.45 -18.62 -7.08
CA TYR A 82 -0.90 -17.98 -8.29
C TYR A 82 -1.69 -16.74 -8.72
N MET A 83 -2.73 -16.40 -7.97
CA MET A 83 -3.63 -15.29 -8.26
C MET A 83 -2.96 -13.95 -7.99
N ALA A 84 -3.17 -12.96 -8.86
CA ALA A 84 -2.70 -11.62 -8.64
C ALA A 84 -3.55 -10.87 -7.57
N PRO A 85 -2.96 -9.92 -6.81
CA PRO A 85 -3.68 -9.17 -5.78
C PRO A 85 -4.96 -8.48 -6.30
N GLU A 86 -4.94 -7.92 -7.51
CA GLU A 86 -6.11 -7.30 -8.13
C GLU A 86 -7.23 -8.29 -8.46
N GLN A 87 -6.91 -9.56 -8.72
CA GLN A 87 -7.90 -10.63 -8.87
C GLN A 87 -8.45 -11.04 -7.50
N ALA A 88 -7.57 -11.20 -6.51
CA ALA A 88 -7.90 -11.60 -5.15
C ALA A 88 -8.80 -10.58 -4.44
N SER A 89 -8.65 -9.28 -4.74
CA SER A 89 -9.47 -8.20 -4.17
C SER A 89 -10.89 -8.11 -4.74
N GLY A 90 -11.25 -8.94 -5.72
CA GLY A 90 -12.54 -8.84 -6.40
C GLY A 90 -12.72 -7.54 -7.19
N GLY A 91 -11.62 -6.87 -7.58
CA GLY A 91 -11.62 -5.56 -8.21
C GLY A 91 -12.33 -5.56 -9.56
N ARG A 92 -13.50 -4.92 -9.63
CA ARG A 92 -14.20 -4.64 -10.87
C ARG A 92 -13.37 -3.63 -11.67
N GLY A 93 -12.64 -4.06 -12.70
CA GLY A 93 -12.15 -3.16 -13.72
C GLY A 93 -10.66 -3.14 -14.04
N PHE A 94 -9.77 -3.78 -13.29
CA PHE A 94 -8.32 -3.66 -13.51
C PHE A 94 -7.59 -4.95 -13.87
N MET A 95 -8.29 -6.00 -14.30
CA MET A 95 -7.63 -7.19 -14.83
C MET A 95 -7.08 -6.90 -16.22
N GLY A 96 -5.77 -6.93 -16.36
CA GLY A 96 -5.05 -6.61 -17.58
C GLY A 96 -3.84 -7.52 -17.78
N VAL A 97 -2.98 -7.14 -18.71
CA VAL A 97 -1.72 -7.86 -19.00
C VAL A 97 -0.86 -8.09 -17.77
N HIS A 98 -0.92 -7.17 -16.79
CA HIS A 98 -0.14 -7.23 -15.55
C HIS A 98 -0.58 -8.37 -14.62
N THR A 99 -1.83 -8.81 -14.73
CA THR A 99 -2.37 -9.96 -13.99
C THR A 99 -1.70 -11.25 -14.43
N ASP A 100 -1.56 -11.46 -15.73
CA ASP A 100 -0.85 -12.61 -16.29
C ASP A 100 0.65 -12.56 -15.99
N ILE A 101 1.25 -11.35 -15.98
CA ILE A 101 2.67 -11.16 -15.62
C ILE A 101 2.93 -11.56 -14.16
N TYR A 102 2.03 -11.22 -13.24
CA TYR A 102 2.14 -11.67 -11.85
C TYR A 102 2.11 -13.20 -11.75
N ALA A 103 1.17 -13.84 -12.43
CA ALA A 103 1.05 -15.30 -12.47
C ALA A 103 2.29 -15.98 -13.10
N LEU A 104 2.88 -15.40 -14.16
CA LEU A 104 4.17 -15.86 -14.71
C LEU A 104 5.29 -15.79 -13.66
N GLY A 105 5.36 -14.71 -12.87
CA GLY A 105 6.30 -14.59 -11.76
C GLY A 105 6.06 -15.65 -10.68
N ALA A 106 4.79 -15.95 -10.35
CA ALA A 106 4.44 -16.99 -9.38
C ALA A 106 4.79 -18.41 -9.87
N ILE A 107 4.65 -18.64 -11.16
CA ILE A 107 5.09 -19.91 -11.80
C ILE A 107 6.61 -20.04 -11.72
N LEU A 108 7.37 -19.00 -12.06
CA LEU A 108 8.83 -19.02 -11.98
C LEU A 108 9.31 -19.23 -10.55
N TYR A 109 8.67 -18.54 -9.58
CA TYR A 109 8.93 -18.74 -8.15
C TYR A 109 8.75 -20.22 -7.77
N PHE A 110 7.62 -20.82 -8.16
CA PHE A 110 7.36 -22.25 -7.94
C PHE A 110 8.42 -23.15 -8.57
N MET A 111 8.81 -22.89 -9.81
CA MET A 111 9.79 -23.71 -10.53
C MET A 111 11.14 -23.75 -9.81
N VAL A 112 11.63 -22.63 -9.26
CA VAL A 112 12.96 -22.55 -8.62
C VAL A 112 12.95 -22.87 -7.13
N THR A 113 11.78 -22.82 -6.46
CA THR A 113 11.67 -23.06 -5.02
C THR A 113 10.92 -24.34 -4.64
N GLY A 114 10.18 -24.94 -5.59
CA GLY A 114 9.29 -26.10 -5.36
C GLY A 114 7.97 -25.76 -4.65
N ARG A 115 7.71 -24.50 -4.32
CA ARG A 115 6.49 -24.07 -3.65
C ARG A 115 5.96 -22.72 -4.18
N PRO A 116 4.64 -22.47 -4.14
CA PRO A 116 4.11 -21.19 -4.58
C PRO A 116 4.54 -20.04 -3.65
N PRO A 117 4.45 -18.76 -4.11
CA PRO A 117 4.80 -17.59 -3.30
C PRO A 117 4.00 -17.50 -1.99
N PHE A 118 2.72 -17.87 -2.04
CA PHE A 118 1.79 -17.86 -0.93
C PHE A 118 1.03 -19.18 -0.85
N SER A 119 0.95 -19.73 0.35
CA SER A 119 0.16 -20.94 0.64
C SER A 119 -0.22 -20.96 2.13
N ALA A 120 -1.49 -21.21 2.40
CA ALA A 120 -2.03 -21.37 3.75
C ALA A 120 -2.92 -22.61 3.82
N ALA A 121 -3.44 -22.92 5.03
CA ALA A 121 -4.28 -24.08 5.27
C ALA A 121 -5.62 -24.01 4.52
N THR A 122 -6.16 -22.79 4.33
CA THR A 122 -7.41 -22.59 3.58
C THR A 122 -7.20 -21.69 2.37
N PRO A 123 -8.05 -21.83 1.33
CA PRO A 123 -8.02 -20.91 0.18
C PRO A 123 -8.24 -19.44 0.57
N VAL A 124 -9.10 -19.17 1.55
CA VAL A 124 -9.38 -17.83 2.07
C VAL A 124 -8.13 -17.22 2.71
N ASP A 125 -7.44 -17.96 3.56
CA ASP A 125 -6.21 -17.50 4.20
C ASP A 125 -5.12 -17.24 3.15
N THR A 126 -5.03 -18.08 2.10
CA THR A 126 -4.10 -17.86 0.99
C THR A 126 -4.40 -16.54 0.27
N VAL A 127 -5.67 -16.21 0.02
CA VAL A 127 -6.09 -14.92 -0.55
C VAL A 127 -5.65 -13.76 0.36
N LEU A 128 -5.82 -13.87 1.67
CA LEU A 128 -5.37 -12.84 2.61
C LEU A 128 -3.84 -12.65 2.56
N LEU A 129 -3.07 -13.74 2.44
CA LEU A 129 -1.62 -13.65 2.26
C LEU A 129 -1.25 -12.93 0.95
N VAL A 130 -1.93 -13.27 -0.16
CA VAL A 130 -1.71 -12.60 -1.47
C VAL A 130 -1.99 -11.10 -1.37
N LEU A 131 -3.02 -10.71 -0.61
CA LEU A 131 -3.40 -9.31 -0.45
C LEU A 131 -2.43 -8.54 0.46
N ASP A 132 -2.06 -9.09 1.59
CA ASP A 132 -1.44 -8.33 2.69
C ASP A 132 0.05 -8.63 2.90
N GLN A 133 0.51 -9.87 2.63
CA GLN A 133 1.87 -10.27 2.97
C GLN A 133 2.84 -10.05 1.79
N GLU A 134 4.02 -9.50 2.07
CA GLU A 134 5.12 -9.44 1.11
C GLU A 134 5.65 -10.85 0.81
N VAL A 135 6.04 -11.08 -0.45
CA VAL A 135 6.59 -12.37 -0.89
C VAL A 135 7.93 -12.64 -0.25
N THR A 136 8.12 -13.84 0.28
CA THR A 136 9.43 -14.27 0.77
C THR A 136 10.42 -14.34 -0.41
N PRO A 137 11.56 -13.61 -0.38
CA PRO A 137 12.53 -13.68 -1.47
C PRO A 137 12.99 -15.13 -1.71
N PRO A 138 13.06 -15.59 -2.98
CA PRO A 138 13.45 -16.96 -3.32
C PRO A 138 14.78 -17.39 -2.69
N ARG A 139 15.76 -16.50 -2.57
CA ARG A 139 17.06 -16.78 -1.98
C ARG A 139 17.04 -17.03 -0.47
N VAL A 140 16.01 -16.60 0.23
CA VAL A 140 15.78 -16.97 1.64
C VAL A 140 15.48 -18.47 1.76
N LEU A 141 14.86 -19.06 0.76
CA LEU A 141 14.52 -20.49 0.71
C LEU A 141 15.67 -21.32 0.15
N ASN A 142 16.35 -20.79 -0.85
CA ASN A 142 17.49 -21.42 -1.49
C ASN A 142 18.52 -20.37 -1.88
N ALA A 143 19.56 -20.22 -1.06
CA ALA A 143 20.64 -19.24 -1.25
C ALA A 143 21.41 -19.40 -2.57
N ARG A 144 21.30 -20.56 -3.24
CA ARG A 144 21.94 -20.84 -4.54
C ARG A 144 21.22 -20.19 -5.71
N ILE A 145 19.99 -19.67 -5.53
CA ILE A 145 19.27 -18.98 -6.58
C ILE A 145 20.03 -17.73 -7.01
N ASP A 146 20.19 -17.56 -8.31
CA ASP A 146 20.87 -16.43 -8.89
C ASP A 146 20.14 -15.13 -8.55
N ARG A 147 20.92 -14.08 -8.27
CA ARG A 147 20.39 -12.78 -7.85
C ARG A 147 19.57 -12.11 -8.97
N ASP A 148 19.98 -12.23 -10.21
CA ASP A 148 19.27 -11.64 -11.35
C ASP A 148 17.93 -12.34 -11.58
N LEU A 149 17.90 -13.67 -11.45
CA LEU A 149 16.66 -14.44 -11.55
C LEU A 149 15.69 -14.10 -10.40
N GLU A 150 16.20 -13.97 -9.16
CA GLU A 150 15.41 -13.49 -8.01
C GLU A 150 14.80 -12.11 -8.30
N MET A 151 15.58 -11.17 -8.87
CA MET A 151 15.10 -9.83 -9.19
C MET A 151 14.02 -9.83 -10.26
N ILE A 152 14.11 -10.71 -11.26
CA ILE A 152 13.05 -10.91 -12.28
C ILE A 152 11.77 -11.39 -11.59
N ILE A 153 11.87 -12.42 -10.76
CA ILE A 153 10.73 -12.99 -10.01
C ILE A 153 10.07 -11.91 -9.15
N LEU A 154 10.85 -11.22 -8.33
CA LEU A 154 10.33 -10.20 -7.40
C LEU A 154 9.72 -9.01 -8.12
N LYS A 155 10.19 -8.67 -9.33
CA LYS A 155 9.59 -7.61 -10.15
C LYS A 155 8.23 -8.03 -10.71
N CYS A 156 8.04 -9.27 -11.11
CA CYS A 156 6.72 -9.79 -11.50
C CYS A 156 5.73 -9.80 -10.33
N LEU A 157 6.20 -10.16 -9.12
CA LEU A 157 5.38 -10.35 -7.92
C LEU A 157 5.13 -9.06 -7.13
N GLN A 158 5.49 -7.88 -7.66
CA GLN A 158 5.13 -6.61 -7.05
C GLN A 158 3.61 -6.48 -6.93
N LYS A 159 3.12 -6.04 -5.75
CA LYS A 159 1.68 -5.82 -5.57
C LYS A 159 1.16 -4.62 -6.37
N PRO A 160 1.84 -3.45 -6.37
CA PRO A 160 1.49 -2.36 -7.27
C PRO A 160 1.74 -2.74 -8.73
N ILE A 161 0.73 -2.56 -9.58
CA ILE A 161 0.75 -2.95 -10.99
C ILE A 161 1.83 -2.19 -11.78
N ASP A 162 2.02 -0.92 -11.49
CA ASP A 162 2.99 -0.02 -12.13
C ASP A 162 4.47 -0.35 -11.83
N LEU A 163 4.72 -1.15 -10.79
CA LEU A 163 6.07 -1.64 -10.45
C LEU A 163 6.42 -2.96 -11.13
N ARG A 164 5.46 -3.64 -11.75
CA ARG A 164 5.68 -4.86 -12.54
C ARG A 164 6.26 -4.54 -13.92
N TYR A 165 6.53 -5.56 -14.71
CA TYR A 165 6.77 -5.38 -16.15
C TYR A 165 5.51 -4.83 -16.84
N ARG A 166 5.69 -3.96 -17.83
CA ARG A 166 4.56 -3.37 -18.57
C ARG A 166 3.94 -4.31 -19.60
N SER A 167 4.68 -5.35 -20.00
CA SER A 167 4.25 -6.36 -20.96
C SER A 167 4.98 -7.69 -20.72
N ALA A 168 4.43 -8.79 -21.18
CA ALA A 168 5.10 -10.08 -21.16
C ALA A 168 6.36 -10.08 -22.06
N GLN A 169 6.43 -9.18 -23.06
CA GLN A 169 7.64 -8.98 -23.86
C GLN A 169 8.81 -8.47 -23.02
N GLN A 170 8.59 -7.47 -22.13
CA GLN A 170 9.65 -6.97 -21.26
C GLN A 170 10.17 -8.03 -20.27
N LEU A 171 9.28 -8.92 -19.81
CA LEU A 171 9.69 -10.09 -19.01
C LEU A 171 10.52 -11.04 -19.84
N ALA A 172 10.08 -11.36 -21.05
CA ALA A 172 10.82 -12.22 -21.98
C ALA A 172 12.22 -11.65 -22.31
N ASP A 173 12.33 -10.33 -22.49
CA ASP A 173 13.61 -9.67 -22.77
C ASP A 173 14.58 -9.78 -21.58
N ASP A 174 14.10 -9.61 -20.32
CA ASP A 174 14.93 -9.80 -19.13
C ASP A 174 15.32 -11.28 -18.92
N LEU A 175 14.42 -12.25 -19.22
CA LEU A 175 14.76 -13.67 -19.18
C LEU A 175 15.81 -14.04 -20.23
N ARG A 176 15.72 -13.47 -21.43
CA ARG A 176 16.71 -13.66 -22.49
C ARG A 176 18.07 -13.07 -22.11
N ALA A 177 18.09 -11.86 -21.55
CA ALA A 177 19.29 -11.22 -21.01
C ALA A 177 19.95 -12.09 -19.92
N TYR A 178 19.14 -12.63 -18.99
CA TYR A 178 19.63 -13.56 -17.97
C TYR A 178 20.29 -14.82 -18.57
N LEU A 179 19.63 -15.44 -19.55
CA LEU A 179 20.16 -16.64 -20.23
C LEU A 179 21.46 -16.36 -20.99
N ASN A 180 21.61 -15.15 -21.53
CA ASN A 180 22.82 -14.68 -22.22
C ASN A 180 23.91 -14.14 -21.29
N ASN A 181 23.69 -14.13 -19.96
CA ASN A 181 24.54 -13.47 -18.95
C ASN A 181 24.70 -11.95 -19.17
N GLU A 182 23.67 -11.31 -19.73
CA GLU A 182 23.60 -9.87 -19.93
C GLU A 182 22.90 -9.19 -18.72
N PRO A 183 23.16 -7.89 -18.48
CA PRO A 183 22.52 -7.17 -17.39
C PRO A 183 21.00 -7.08 -17.53
N VAL A 184 20.25 -7.57 -16.55
CA VAL A 184 18.79 -7.54 -16.54
C VAL A 184 18.25 -6.15 -16.14
N SER A 185 17.18 -5.70 -16.79
CA SER A 185 16.53 -4.44 -16.47
C SER A 185 15.92 -4.44 -15.07
N ALA A 186 15.60 -5.61 -14.54
CA ALA A 186 15.12 -5.81 -13.18
C ALA A 186 16.10 -5.29 -12.11
N ASN A 187 17.40 -5.23 -12.37
CA ASN A 187 18.41 -4.65 -11.47
C ASN A 187 18.48 -3.13 -11.54
N LYS A 188 18.11 -2.52 -12.67
CA LYS A 188 18.10 -1.06 -12.84
C LYS A 188 16.96 -0.48 -12.00
N GLY A 189 17.29 0.37 -11.03
CA GLY A 189 16.29 1.07 -10.22
C GLY A 189 15.90 0.38 -8.91
N ARG A 190 16.74 -0.49 -8.33
CA ARG A 190 16.49 -1.08 -7.01
C ARG A 190 16.19 -0.02 -5.95
N PHE A 191 16.99 1.07 -5.92
CA PHE A 191 16.81 2.19 -5.00
C PHE A 191 15.51 2.98 -5.32
N SER A 192 15.26 3.25 -6.60
CA SER A 192 14.01 3.88 -7.05
C SER A 192 12.77 3.02 -6.73
N ARG A 193 12.86 1.69 -6.81
CA ARG A 193 11.74 0.78 -6.47
C ARG A 193 11.47 0.71 -4.97
N ILE A 194 12.50 0.73 -4.13
CA ILE A 194 12.34 0.81 -2.67
C ILE A 194 11.61 2.12 -2.33
N ILE A 195 12.05 3.24 -2.91
CA ILE A 195 11.39 4.54 -2.72
C ILE A 195 9.98 4.52 -3.31
N ALA A 196 9.79 4.03 -4.54
CA ALA A 196 8.47 3.93 -5.16
C ALA A 196 7.52 3.01 -4.37
N GLY A 197 8.02 1.93 -3.80
CA GLY A 197 7.25 1.06 -2.89
C GLY A 197 6.79 1.80 -1.63
N TRP A 198 7.60 2.71 -1.09
CA TRP A 198 7.18 3.57 0.02
C TRP A 198 6.08 4.57 -0.37
N PHE A 199 6.06 5.01 -1.63
CA PHE A 199 5.07 5.98 -2.14
C PHE A 199 3.90 5.33 -2.89
N SER A 200 3.88 4.00 -3.06
CA SER A 200 2.77 3.31 -3.70
C SER A 200 1.48 3.44 -2.88
N GLU A 201 0.37 3.57 -3.56
CA GLU A 201 -0.93 3.52 -2.91
C GLU A 201 -1.20 2.08 -2.45
N THR A 202 -1.50 1.93 -1.17
CA THR A 202 -1.93 0.64 -0.62
C THR A 202 -3.37 0.35 -1.07
N GLN A 203 -3.83 -0.90 -0.89
CA GLN A 203 -5.18 -1.33 -1.24
C GLN A 203 -6.31 -0.60 -0.47
N HIS A 204 -5.95 0.35 0.40
CA HIS A 204 -6.87 1.14 1.21
C HIS A 204 -7.36 2.44 0.53
N ALA A 205 -7.27 2.56 -0.81
CA ALA A 205 -7.76 3.72 -1.56
C ALA A 205 -9.23 4.05 -1.23
N VAL A 206 -10.06 3.02 -0.99
CA VAL A 206 -11.47 3.21 -0.57
C VAL A 206 -11.59 3.95 0.77
N VAL A 207 -10.67 3.70 1.71
CA VAL A 207 -10.61 4.42 3.00
C VAL A 207 -10.30 5.89 2.75
N LEU A 208 -9.29 6.17 1.94
CA LEU A 208 -8.85 7.52 1.61
C LEU A 208 -9.97 8.35 0.96
N GLN A 209 -10.74 7.75 0.05
CA GLN A 209 -11.89 8.41 -0.58
C GLN A 209 -13.01 8.76 0.41
N LYS A 210 -13.33 7.85 1.34
CA LYS A 210 -14.36 8.10 2.37
C LYS A 210 -13.97 9.20 3.35
N TRP A 211 -12.68 9.36 3.62
CA TRP A 211 -12.16 10.30 4.60
C TRP A 211 -11.76 11.67 4.00
N GLY A 212 -11.60 11.77 2.67
CA GLY A 212 -11.10 12.98 2.01
C GLY A 212 -11.84 14.26 2.42
N MET A 213 -13.17 14.27 2.33
CA MET A 213 -13.97 15.44 2.74
C MET A 213 -13.85 15.75 4.24
N LEU A 214 -13.77 14.73 5.10
CA LEU A 214 -13.62 14.91 6.55
C LEU A 214 -12.25 15.51 6.88
N TRP A 215 -11.20 15.16 6.15
CA TRP A 215 -9.86 15.77 6.32
C TRP A 215 -9.84 17.24 5.92
N MET A 216 -10.54 17.61 4.84
CA MET A 216 -10.68 19.04 4.48
C MET A 216 -11.36 19.85 5.59
N TRP A 217 -12.45 19.33 6.15
CA TRP A 217 -13.11 20.00 7.28
C TRP A 217 -12.23 20.04 8.54
N HIS A 218 -11.51 18.94 8.81
CA HIS A 218 -10.56 18.91 9.94
C HIS A 218 -9.45 19.96 9.79
N SER A 219 -8.95 20.19 8.57
CA SER A 219 -7.93 21.19 8.30
C SER A 219 -8.42 22.60 8.62
N VAL A 220 -9.67 22.92 8.30
CA VAL A 220 -10.29 24.23 8.59
C VAL A 220 -10.46 24.42 10.10
N VAL A 221 -11.03 23.42 10.79
CA VAL A 221 -11.24 23.47 12.26
C VAL A 221 -9.90 23.64 12.99
N LEU A 222 -8.87 22.91 12.59
CA LEU A 222 -7.54 23.00 13.18
C LEU A 222 -6.91 24.37 12.95
N LEU A 223 -7.01 24.90 11.72
CA LEU A 223 -6.52 26.23 11.39
C LEU A 223 -7.20 27.32 12.25
N VAL A 224 -8.53 27.25 12.38
CA VAL A 224 -9.30 28.18 13.22
C VAL A 224 -8.85 28.09 14.68
N ALA A 225 -8.69 26.89 15.23
CA ALA A 225 -8.19 26.71 16.59
C ALA A 225 -6.80 27.33 16.79
N CYS A 226 -5.89 27.15 15.84
CA CYS A 226 -4.56 27.74 15.88
C CYS A 226 -4.61 29.26 15.79
N VAL A 227 -5.43 29.84 14.90
CA VAL A 227 -5.58 31.29 14.75
C VAL A 227 -6.17 31.90 16.02
N VAL A 228 -7.26 31.34 16.58
CA VAL A 228 -7.86 31.78 17.82
C VAL A 228 -6.85 31.77 18.95
N THR A 229 -6.11 30.66 19.10
CA THR A 229 -5.08 30.53 20.15
C THR A 229 -3.97 31.56 19.96
N ASN A 230 -3.54 31.83 18.74
CA ASN A 230 -2.50 32.80 18.45
C ASN A 230 -2.98 34.26 18.73
N VAL A 231 -4.22 34.58 18.36
CA VAL A 231 -4.83 35.88 18.64
C VAL A 231 -4.95 36.10 20.15
N MET A 232 -5.38 35.08 20.91
CA MET A 232 -5.41 35.16 22.39
C MET A 232 -4.01 35.42 22.96
N PHE A 233 -3.01 34.71 22.46
CA PHE A 233 -1.62 34.89 22.93
C PHE A 233 -1.09 36.29 22.62
N LEU A 234 -1.33 36.82 21.41
CA LEU A 234 -0.89 38.16 21.01
C LEU A 234 -1.61 39.29 21.81
N ASN A 235 -2.83 39.04 22.25
CA ASN A 235 -3.58 39.99 23.10
C ASN A 235 -3.27 39.84 24.61
N GLY A 236 -2.26 39.05 24.98
CA GLY A 236 -1.79 38.96 26.36
C GLY A 236 -2.71 38.16 27.29
N PHE A 237 -3.51 37.22 26.77
CA PHE A 237 -4.28 36.32 27.61
C PHE A 237 -3.35 35.33 28.30
N ASP A 238 -3.07 35.51 29.60
CA ASP A 238 -2.16 34.61 30.34
C ASP A 238 -2.85 33.41 31.00
N ASN A 239 -4.20 33.40 31.04
CA ASN A 239 -4.91 32.29 31.65
C ASN A 239 -4.93 31.06 30.80
N ARG A 240 -4.16 30.04 31.19
CA ARG A 240 -4.00 28.74 30.51
C ARG A 240 -5.32 27.99 30.32
N LEU A 241 -6.32 28.25 31.19
CA LEU A 241 -7.61 27.57 31.09
C LEU A 241 -8.29 27.82 29.74
N TYR A 242 -8.21 29.06 29.21
CA TYR A 242 -8.81 29.40 27.93
C TYR A 242 -8.14 28.61 26.75
N TYR A 243 -6.83 28.48 26.80
CA TYR A 243 -6.10 27.70 25.80
C TYR A 243 -6.47 26.21 25.89
N SER A 244 -6.44 25.63 27.08
CA SER A 244 -6.85 24.25 27.32
C SER A 244 -8.29 24.01 26.86
N MET A 245 -9.23 24.90 27.18
CA MET A 245 -10.63 24.80 26.74
C MET A 245 -10.75 24.83 25.19
N THR A 246 -10.04 25.75 24.53
CA THR A 246 -10.07 25.85 23.05
C THR A 246 -9.65 24.56 22.41
N TRP A 247 -8.58 23.93 22.90
CA TRP A 247 -8.04 22.71 22.30
C TRP A 247 -8.81 21.45 22.73
N THR A 248 -9.20 21.33 24.01
CA THR A 248 -9.88 20.12 24.50
C THR A 248 -11.36 20.11 24.14
N LEU A 249 -12.09 21.20 24.36
CA LEU A 249 -13.51 21.27 24.02
C LEU A 249 -13.72 21.50 22.54
N GLY A 250 -12.96 22.40 21.89
CA GLY A 250 -13.10 22.71 20.49
C GLY A 250 -12.80 21.49 19.60
N LEU A 251 -11.61 20.90 19.74
CA LEU A 251 -11.23 19.73 18.97
C LEU A 251 -11.94 18.46 19.44
N GLY A 252 -12.26 18.33 20.74
CA GLY A 252 -13.02 17.20 21.28
C GLY A 252 -14.45 17.15 20.71
N THR A 253 -15.14 18.29 20.67
CA THR A 253 -16.46 18.38 20.01
C THR A 253 -16.36 18.04 18.54
N TRP A 254 -15.34 18.56 17.85
CA TRP A 254 -15.10 18.21 16.45
C TRP A 254 -14.83 16.72 16.27
N ALA A 255 -14.07 16.08 17.16
CA ALA A 255 -13.81 14.64 17.10
C ALA A 255 -15.10 13.82 17.17
N VAL A 256 -16.03 14.19 18.04
CA VAL A 256 -17.34 13.52 18.13
C VAL A 256 -18.16 13.74 16.86
N VAL A 257 -18.21 14.96 16.33
CA VAL A 257 -18.92 15.27 15.08
C VAL A 257 -18.32 14.49 13.91
N PHE A 258 -17.00 14.50 13.79
CA PHE A 258 -16.25 13.77 12.75
C PHE A 258 -16.61 12.27 12.79
N TRP A 259 -16.57 11.67 13.98
CA TRP A 259 -16.84 10.25 14.14
C TRP A 259 -18.30 9.89 13.84
N ARG A 260 -19.25 10.73 14.26
CA ARG A 260 -20.67 10.57 13.91
C ARG A 260 -20.89 10.61 12.40
N ILE A 261 -20.35 11.64 11.73
CA ILE A 261 -20.47 11.76 10.25
C ILE A 261 -19.85 10.55 9.56
N ARG A 262 -18.71 10.05 10.08
CA ARG A 262 -18.08 8.85 9.50
C ARG A 262 -18.95 7.61 9.65
N HIS A 263 -19.55 7.37 10.80
CA HIS A 263 -20.46 6.25 11.04
C HIS A 263 -21.68 6.26 10.11
N LEU A 264 -22.24 7.42 9.83
CA LEU A 264 -23.38 7.57 8.92
C LEU A 264 -23.06 7.18 7.47
N ARG A 265 -21.79 7.06 7.09
CA ARG A 265 -21.31 6.70 5.75
C ARG A 265 -21.03 5.21 5.56
N GLY A 266 -21.47 4.36 6.45
CA GLY A 266 -21.36 2.91 6.36
C GLY A 266 -20.39 2.29 7.38
N SER A 267 -20.16 0.97 7.27
CA SER A 267 -19.32 0.20 8.18
C SER A 267 -17.90 0.74 8.28
N VAL A 268 -17.35 0.74 9.49
CA VAL A 268 -15.98 1.17 9.78
C VAL A 268 -15.05 -0.03 9.63
N LEU A 269 -14.08 0.08 8.73
CA LEU A 269 -13.09 -0.94 8.48
C LEU A 269 -12.06 -1.02 9.65
N PHE A 270 -11.38 -2.17 9.79
CA PHE A 270 -10.34 -2.37 10.80
C PHE A 270 -9.27 -1.28 10.73
N VAL A 271 -8.77 -0.97 9.53
CA VAL A 271 -7.75 0.06 9.28
C VAL A 271 -8.21 1.45 9.71
N GLU A 272 -9.47 1.81 9.44
CA GLU A 272 -10.04 3.09 9.87
C GLU A 272 -10.07 3.20 11.41
N ARG A 273 -10.33 2.10 12.09
CA ARG A 273 -10.33 2.03 13.55
C ARG A 273 -8.92 2.26 14.12
N GLN A 274 -7.89 1.67 13.50
CA GLN A 274 -6.50 1.90 13.90
C GLN A 274 -6.08 3.37 13.76
N ILE A 275 -6.45 4.00 12.63
CA ILE A 275 -6.18 5.42 12.40
C ILE A 275 -6.93 6.30 13.41
N ALA A 276 -8.18 5.95 13.74
CA ALA A 276 -8.96 6.66 14.75
C ALA A 276 -8.34 6.56 16.15
N HIS A 277 -7.79 5.40 16.52
CA HIS A 277 -7.07 5.25 17.79
C HIS A 277 -5.80 6.10 17.84
N ALA A 278 -4.99 6.11 16.77
CA ALA A 278 -3.80 6.95 16.70
C ALA A 278 -4.16 8.45 16.79
N TRP A 279 -5.25 8.85 16.13
CA TRP A 279 -5.76 10.21 16.20
C TRP A 279 -6.29 10.58 17.59
N ALA A 280 -7.06 9.70 18.23
CA ALA A 280 -7.54 9.89 19.60
C ALA A 280 -6.37 10.01 20.59
N ALA A 281 -5.35 9.15 20.47
CA ALA A 281 -4.14 9.22 21.29
C ALA A 281 -3.41 10.57 21.12
N SER A 282 -3.33 11.10 19.89
CA SER A 282 -2.73 12.41 19.64
C SER A 282 -3.54 13.56 20.28
N MET A 283 -4.88 13.47 20.24
CA MET A 283 -5.75 14.46 20.90
C MET A 283 -5.55 14.47 22.41
N ILE A 284 -5.45 13.29 23.04
CA ILE A 284 -5.14 13.17 24.46
C ILE A 284 -3.76 13.76 24.78
N ALA A 285 -2.74 13.42 23.97
CA ALA A 285 -1.39 13.96 24.16
C ALA A 285 -1.36 15.48 24.07
N ILE A 286 -2.06 16.07 23.10
CA ILE A 286 -2.20 17.53 22.96
C ILE A 286 -2.89 18.15 24.16
N ALA A 287 -3.98 17.55 24.66
CA ALA A 287 -4.69 18.02 25.82
C ALA A 287 -3.81 18.03 27.10
N LEU A 288 -2.95 17.03 27.24
CA LEU A 288 -2.02 16.89 28.36
C LEU A 288 -0.86 17.90 28.34
N LEU A 289 -0.54 18.53 27.19
CA LEU A 289 0.53 19.53 27.12
C LEU A 289 0.27 20.72 28.08
N PHE A 290 -0.98 21.18 28.19
CA PHE A 290 -1.33 22.33 29.04
C PHE A 290 -1.12 22.08 30.54
N PRO A 291 -1.62 20.98 31.15
CA PRO A 291 -1.31 20.66 32.52
C PRO A 291 0.17 20.36 32.76
N ILE A 292 0.87 19.69 31.82
CA ILE A 292 2.31 19.43 31.91
C ILE A 292 3.08 20.76 31.94
N GLU A 293 2.79 21.70 31.06
CA GLU A 293 3.37 23.03 31.01
C GLU A 293 3.15 23.80 32.33
N SER A 294 1.98 23.63 32.93
CA SER A 294 1.64 24.23 34.23
C SER A 294 2.46 23.62 35.37
N LEU A 295 2.55 22.30 35.43
CA LEU A 295 3.28 21.59 36.50
C LEU A 295 4.80 21.84 36.42
N LEU A 296 5.33 22.05 35.23
CA LEU A 296 6.75 22.38 35.03
C LEU A 296 7.06 23.88 35.27
N GLY A 297 6.07 24.72 35.55
CA GLY A 297 6.26 26.16 35.74
C GLY A 297 6.69 26.91 34.47
N LEU A 298 6.46 26.34 33.27
CA LEU A 298 6.84 26.92 31.99
C LEU A 298 5.92 28.10 31.63
N LYS A 299 6.34 28.97 30.71
CA LYS A 299 5.45 30.03 30.18
C LYS A 299 4.37 29.39 29.29
N THR A 300 3.23 30.06 29.15
CA THR A 300 2.10 29.63 28.33
C THR A 300 2.56 29.44 26.87
N LEU A 301 2.21 28.28 26.28
CA LEU A 301 2.57 27.84 24.91
C LEU A 301 4.08 27.60 24.67
N GLN A 302 4.87 27.48 25.72
CA GLN A 302 6.32 27.21 25.58
C GLN A 302 6.58 25.81 24.97
N VAL A 303 5.70 24.85 25.25
CA VAL A 303 5.78 23.48 24.66
C VAL A 303 5.00 23.36 23.33
N ALA A 304 4.49 24.46 22.77
CA ALA A 304 3.78 24.44 21.49
C ALA A 304 4.53 23.70 20.35
N PRO A 305 5.88 23.72 20.23
CA PRO A 305 6.59 22.93 19.23
C PRO A 305 6.29 21.43 19.26
N VAL A 306 5.93 20.87 20.42
CA VAL A 306 5.57 19.45 20.56
C VAL A 306 4.32 19.09 19.76
N LEU A 307 3.43 20.05 19.43
CA LEU A 307 2.29 19.84 18.54
C LEU A 307 2.73 19.33 17.16
N GLY A 308 3.82 19.88 16.62
CA GLY A 308 4.40 19.43 15.35
C GLY A 308 4.93 18.01 15.42
N LEU A 309 5.56 17.62 16.54
CA LEU A 309 6.05 16.25 16.75
C LEU A 309 4.89 15.26 16.85
N ILE A 310 3.87 15.53 17.67
CA ILE A 310 2.70 14.66 17.82
C ILE A 310 1.98 14.47 16.47
N SER A 311 1.74 15.56 15.77
CA SER A 311 1.08 15.50 14.45
C SER A 311 1.93 14.78 13.40
N GLY A 312 3.25 15.00 13.40
CA GLY A 312 4.21 14.30 12.54
C GLY A 312 4.18 12.79 12.78
N MET A 313 4.13 12.34 14.04
CA MET A 313 4.00 10.91 14.37
C MET A 313 2.69 10.30 13.85
N VAL A 314 1.57 11.01 13.91
CA VAL A 314 0.30 10.54 13.34
C VAL A 314 0.39 10.36 11.84
N PHE A 315 1.03 11.30 11.11
CA PHE A 315 1.25 11.16 9.67
C PHE A 315 2.25 10.06 9.32
N LEU A 316 3.28 9.86 10.14
CA LEU A 316 4.22 8.74 10.00
C LEU A 316 3.48 7.39 10.13
N PHE A 317 2.60 7.26 11.13
CA PHE A 317 1.76 6.09 11.31
C PHE A 317 0.82 5.86 10.11
N LYS A 318 0.17 6.94 9.61
CA LYS A 318 -0.66 6.88 8.40
C LYS A 318 0.13 6.47 7.16
N ALA A 319 1.40 6.90 7.06
CA ALA A 319 2.26 6.56 5.94
C ALA A 319 2.51 5.04 5.84
N GLY A 320 2.71 4.37 6.96
CA GLY A 320 2.89 2.92 7.02
C GLY A 320 1.62 2.11 6.71
N ILE A 321 0.44 2.69 6.91
CA ILE A 321 -0.84 1.96 6.77
C ILE A 321 -1.55 2.29 5.44
N LEU A 322 -1.59 3.56 5.04
CA LEU A 322 -2.43 4.03 3.93
C LEU A 322 -1.63 4.25 2.64
N THR A 323 -0.63 5.10 2.68
CA THR A 323 0.22 5.43 1.52
C THR A 323 1.45 6.18 1.97
N GLY A 324 2.61 5.83 1.41
CA GLY A 324 3.87 6.49 1.72
C GLY A 324 3.92 7.97 1.36
N LYS A 325 2.95 8.50 0.62
CA LYS A 325 2.82 9.96 0.39
C LYS A 325 2.76 10.75 1.71
N PHE A 326 2.23 10.13 2.78
CA PHE A 326 2.16 10.75 4.10
C PHE A 326 3.52 10.91 4.80
N TYR A 327 4.61 10.27 4.32
CA TYR A 327 5.97 10.56 4.82
C TYR A 327 6.37 12.02 4.58
N LEU A 328 5.94 12.64 3.46
CA LEU A 328 6.20 14.05 3.16
C LEU A 328 5.53 14.96 4.19
N GLN A 329 4.27 14.68 4.55
CA GLN A 329 3.55 15.46 5.57
C GLN A 329 4.17 15.26 6.96
N ALA A 330 4.57 14.05 7.32
CA ALA A 330 5.26 13.79 8.58
C ALA A 330 6.57 14.59 8.66
N THR A 331 7.39 14.55 7.61
CA THR A 331 8.65 15.30 7.52
C THR A 331 8.42 16.81 7.61
N ALA A 332 7.42 17.33 6.90
CA ALA A 332 7.05 18.75 6.96
C ALA A 332 6.70 19.19 8.39
N LEU A 333 5.92 18.38 9.12
CA LEU A 333 5.52 18.67 10.49
C LEU A 333 6.68 18.56 11.49
N PHE A 334 7.61 17.62 11.31
CA PHE A 334 8.81 17.54 12.13
C PHE A 334 9.73 18.75 11.91
N ILE A 335 9.92 19.18 10.66
CA ILE A 335 10.66 20.42 10.35
C ILE A 335 9.94 21.63 10.94
N THR A 336 8.62 21.69 10.81
CA THR A 336 7.80 22.76 11.41
C THR A 336 8.00 22.85 12.90
N SER A 337 8.05 21.72 13.62
CA SER A 337 8.32 21.69 15.07
C SER A 337 9.64 22.38 15.43
N LEU A 338 10.72 22.15 14.65
CA LEU A 338 12.02 22.80 14.88
C LEU A 338 11.95 24.30 14.61
N ILE A 339 11.24 24.72 13.56
CA ILE A 339 11.07 26.14 13.24
C ILE A 339 10.21 26.83 14.32
N MET A 340 9.17 26.16 14.84
CA MET A 340 8.37 26.66 15.95
C MET A 340 9.20 26.91 17.21
N ALA A 341 10.15 26.02 17.51
CA ALA A 341 11.06 26.20 18.64
C ALA A 341 12.00 27.39 18.46
N ALA A 342 12.45 27.64 17.21
CA ALA A 342 13.30 28.78 16.87
C ALA A 342 12.53 30.13 16.87
N PHE A 343 11.24 30.10 16.50
CA PHE A 343 10.39 31.29 16.38
C PHE A 343 9.10 31.18 17.18
N PRO A 344 9.12 31.18 18.53
CA PRO A 344 7.96 30.91 19.37
C PRO A 344 6.76 31.84 19.14
N LYS A 345 7.01 33.11 18.80
CA LYS A 345 5.96 34.12 18.54
C LYS A 345 5.01 33.72 17.41
N TYR A 346 5.49 32.98 16.41
CA TYR A 346 4.73 32.57 15.23
C TYR A 346 4.42 31.07 15.23
N ALA A 347 4.78 30.37 16.31
CA ALA A 347 4.73 28.91 16.38
C ALA A 347 3.36 28.34 16.01
N LEU A 348 2.27 28.84 16.59
CA LEU A 348 0.92 28.33 16.34
C LEU A 348 0.38 28.70 14.96
N THR A 349 0.70 29.88 14.45
CA THR A 349 0.31 30.26 13.07
C THR A 349 0.99 29.35 12.06
N LEU A 350 2.29 29.12 12.22
CA LEU A 350 3.07 28.24 11.37
C LEU A 350 2.53 26.81 11.42
N PHE A 351 2.31 26.29 12.62
CA PHE A 351 1.73 24.95 12.81
C PHE A 351 0.36 24.84 12.16
N GLY A 352 -0.52 25.83 12.37
CA GLY A 352 -1.86 25.86 11.80
C GLY A 352 -1.85 25.82 10.27
N CYS A 353 -1.02 26.65 9.64
CA CYS A 353 -0.89 26.69 8.17
C CYS A 353 -0.36 25.36 7.61
N VAL A 354 0.75 24.85 8.15
CA VAL A 354 1.37 23.61 7.63
C VAL A 354 0.45 22.41 7.88
N SER A 355 -0.13 22.28 9.09
CA SER A 355 -1.06 21.19 9.40
C SER A 355 -2.31 21.25 8.52
N ALA A 356 -2.88 22.45 8.30
CA ALA A 356 -4.02 22.60 7.43
C ALA A 356 -3.72 22.11 6.00
N LEU A 357 -2.56 22.49 5.45
CA LEU A 357 -2.13 22.01 4.11
C LEU A 357 -1.93 20.48 4.09
N CYS A 358 -1.33 19.91 5.15
CA CYS A 358 -1.11 18.47 5.26
C CYS A 358 -2.40 17.66 5.27
N PHE A 359 -3.52 18.20 5.76
CA PHE A 359 -4.82 17.54 5.72
C PHE A 359 -5.63 17.93 4.47
N PHE A 360 -5.59 19.19 4.05
CA PHE A 360 -6.41 19.69 2.94
C PHE A 360 -6.00 19.12 1.60
N ILE A 361 -4.69 19.12 1.27
CA ILE A 361 -4.20 18.68 -0.03
C ILE A 361 -4.55 17.19 -0.29
N PRO A 362 -4.25 16.24 0.61
CA PRO A 362 -4.69 14.85 0.44
C PRO A 362 -6.21 14.73 0.41
N GLY A 363 -6.91 15.46 1.30
CA GLY A 363 -8.38 15.46 1.35
C GLY A 363 -9.01 15.84 0.02
N TRP A 364 -8.53 16.90 -0.61
CA TRP A 364 -8.96 17.33 -1.94
C TRP A 364 -8.62 16.29 -3.02
N HIS A 365 -7.40 15.82 -3.05
CA HIS A 365 -6.94 14.83 -4.04
C HIS A 365 -7.86 13.61 -4.05
N TYR A 366 -8.09 13.00 -2.89
CA TYR A 366 -8.94 11.80 -2.78
C TYR A 366 -10.45 12.08 -2.92
N HIS A 367 -10.90 13.31 -2.65
CA HIS A 367 -12.28 13.69 -2.89
C HIS A 367 -12.59 13.86 -4.39
N ARG A 368 -11.66 14.46 -5.16
CA ARG A 368 -11.83 14.72 -6.60
C ARG A 368 -11.78 13.45 -7.45
N HIS A 369 -11.04 12.44 -7.05
CA HIS A 369 -10.94 11.14 -7.75
C HIS A 369 -12.10 10.18 -7.44
N LYS A 370 -13.17 10.68 -6.84
CA LYS A 370 -14.40 9.91 -6.57
C LYS A 370 -15.36 9.86 -7.78
N ASN A 371 -15.12 10.70 -8.80
CA ASN A 371 -15.93 10.79 -10.04
C ASN A 371 -15.26 10.06 -11.19
#